data_7a4d38aa3bda390f7dce31055600fc51
#
_entry.id   7a4d38aa3bda390f7dce31055600fc51
#
_cell.length_a   1.000
_cell.length_b   1.000
_cell.length_c   1.000
_cell.angle_alpha   90.00
_cell.angle_beta   90.00
_cell.angle_gamma   90.00
#
_symmetry.space_group_name_H-M   'P 1'
#
loop_
_entity.id
_entity.type
_entity.pdbx_description
1 polymer ?
#
loop_
_entity_poly.entity_id
_entity_poly.type
_entity_poly.pdbx_seq_one_letter_code
_entity_poly.pdbx_strand_id
1 'polypeptide(L)'
;MKKFSELQVNDYIFECCDDFPRMTVAYRITSINKGSTQTILLMKEFGKPECIRHLYISNNELDQCKHITSGFCNHNYWFQTEWIIPDNGVYGRYIDKTSSNIFQREYQVVQEKVFEIASYNFGQDKSLFKTEKLLIQRLPDSEYFIIGKNDLDRFFKRIY
;
A
#
# COMPACT_ATOMS: atom_id res chain seq x y z
N MET A 1 8.74 7.78 -11.00
CA MET A 1 8.27 7.28 -9.69
C MET A 1 8.94 8.07 -8.58
N LYS A 2 8.20 8.34 -7.52
CA LYS A 2 8.73 9.06 -6.36
C LYS A 2 9.71 8.18 -5.58
N LYS A 3 10.84 8.74 -5.19
CA LYS A 3 11.87 8.04 -4.41
C LYS A 3 11.66 8.25 -2.91
N PHE A 4 12.23 7.40 -2.07
CA PHE A 4 12.16 7.56 -0.62
C PHE A 4 12.77 8.88 -0.14
N SER A 5 13.80 9.38 -0.82
CA SER A 5 14.41 10.69 -0.52
C SER A 5 13.46 11.87 -0.75
N GLU A 6 12.41 11.69 -1.55
CA GLU A 6 11.45 12.72 -1.89
C GLU A 6 10.18 12.69 -1.01
N LEU A 7 10.09 11.73 -0.09
CA LEU A 7 8.97 11.61 0.82
C LEU A 7 8.88 12.77 1.80
N GLN A 8 7.66 13.18 2.06
CA GLN A 8 7.33 14.25 3.00
C GLN A 8 6.32 13.76 4.02
N VAL A 9 6.22 14.48 5.13
CA VAL A 9 5.14 14.27 6.11
C VAL A 9 3.79 14.41 5.41
N ASN A 10 2.86 13.52 5.74
CA ASN A 10 1.54 13.32 5.14
C ASN A 10 1.53 12.55 3.81
N ASP A 11 2.66 12.17 3.27
CA ASP A 11 2.70 11.22 2.17
C ASP A 11 2.28 9.82 2.64
N TYR A 12 1.85 8.99 1.69
CA TYR A 12 1.47 7.60 1.94
C TYR A 12 2.49 6.64 1.37
N ILE A 13 2.69 5.53 2.08
CA ILE A 13 3.45 4.38 1.57
C ILE A 13 2.68 3.10 1.86
N PHE A 14 2.97 2.04 1.14
CA PHE A 14 2.31 0.76 1.28
C PHE A 14 3.25 -0.31 1.77
N GLU A 15 2.73 -1.11 2.70
CA GLU A 15 3.33 -2.37 3.11
C GLU A 15 2.63 -3.50 2.36
N CYS A 16 3.36 -4.22 1.52
CA CYS A 16 2.91 -5.43 0.85
C CYS A 16 3.70 -6.60 1.44
N CYS A 17 3.06 -7.39 2.27
CA CYS A 17 3.70 -8.46 3.01
C CYS A 17 3.29 -9.83 2.48
N ASP A 18 4.21 -10.78 2.42
CA ASP A 18 3.93 -12.16 2.04
C ASP A 18 3.62 -13.08 3.23
N ASP A 19 3.53 -12.53 4.44
CA ASP A 19 3.11 -13.26 5.62
C ASP A 19 1.62 -13.63 5.57
N PHE A 20 1.20 -14.60 6.37
CA PHE A 20 -0.19 -15.07 6.37
C PHE A 20 -0.92 -14.68 7.68
N PRO A 21 -2.15 -14.15 7.63
CA PRO A 21 -2.89 -13.66 6.46
C PRO A 21 -2.28 -12.39 5.95
N ARG A 22 -2.17 -12.33 4.63
CA ARG A 22 -1.44 -11.29 4.00
C ARG A 22 -2.23 -10.08 3.67
N MET A 23 -1.67 -8.93 3.82
CA MET A 23 -2.34 -7.67 3.56
C MET A 23 -1.43 -6.65 2.90
N THR A 24 -2.01 -5.85 2.04
CA THR A 24 -1.42 -4.59 1.65
C THR A 24 -2.05 -3.52 2.51
N VAL A 25 -1.23 -2.79 3.23
CA VAL A 25 -1.68 -1.79 4.19
C VAL A 25 -1.11 -0.43 3.81
N ALA A 26 -1.95 0.59 3.83
CA ALA A 26 -1.53 1.97 3.61
C ALA A 26 -1.15 2.63 4.94
N TYR A 27 -0.04 3.34 4.93
CA TYR A 27 0.43 4.14 6.06
C TYR A 27 0.66 5.58 5.65
N ARG A 28 0.29 6.50 6.51
CA ARG A 28 0.59 7.91 6.36
C ARG A 28 1.82 8.26 7.19
N ILE A 29 2.78 8.94 6.58
CA ILE A 29 4.00 9.39 7.26
C ILE A 29 3.66 10.56 8.18
N THR A 30 4.00 10.43 9.46
CA THR A 30 3.79 11.49 10.46
C THR A 30 5.08 12.21 10.83
N SER A 31 6.22 11.54 10.66
CA SER A 31 7.54 12.12 10.99
C SER A 31 8.63 11.45 10.16
N ILE A 32 9.64 12.22 9.79
CA ILE A 32 10.81 11.74 9.08
C ILE A 32 12.04 12.22 9.85
N ASN A 33 12.83 11.27 10.36
CA ASN A 33 14.06 11.54 11.09
C ASN A 33 15.26 11.06 10.27
N LYS A 34 16.03 12.00 9.74
CA LYS A 34 17.23 11.72 8.94
C LYS A 34 18.44 11.63 9.86
N GLY A 35 18.97 10.41 9.98
CA GLY A 35 20.20 10.14 10.71
C GLY A 35 21.41 10.12 9.78
N SER A 36 22.59 9.86 10.35
CA SER A 36 23.84 9.81 9.60
C SER A 36 23.97 8.58 8.70
N THR A 37 23.37 7.46 9.09
CA THR A 37 23.43 6.18 8.35
C THR A 37 22.08 5.68 7.88
N GLN A 38 21.01 6.04 8.58
CA GLN A 38 19.66 5.62 8.26
C GLN A 38 18.65 6.72 8.47
N THR A 39 17.54 6.62 7.78
CA THR A 39 16.37 7.47 7.92
C THR A 39 15.24 6.66 8.53
N ILE A 40 14.54 7.22 9.49
CA ILE A 40 13.43 6.55 10.19
C ILE A 40 12.14 7.27 9.81
N LEU A 41 11.22 6.52 9.22
CA LEU A 41 9.86 7.00 8.97
C LEU A 41 8.97 6.55 10.12
N LEU A 42 8.31 7.50 10.77
CA LEU A 42 7.24 7.22 11.71
C LEU A 42 5.92 7.34 10.96
N MET A 43 5.09 6.31 11.06
CA MET A 43 3.88 6.20 10.25
C MET A 43 2.71 5.72 11.07
N LYS A 44 1.50 6.08 10.64
CA LYS A 44 0.25 5.58 11.20
C LYS A 44 -0.53 4.84 10.14
N GLU A 45 -1.05 3.67 10.51
CA GLU A 45 -1.91 2.90 9.63
C GLU A 45 -3.17 3.69 9.30
N PHE A 46 -3.52 3.70 8.02
CA PHE A 46 -4.75 4.36 7.57
C PHE A 46 -5.98 3.70 8.18
N GLY A 47 -6.87 4.51 8.75
CA GLY A 47 -8.08 4.01 9.43
C GLY A 47 -7.85 3.46 10.84
N LYS A 48 -6.59 3.33 11.29
CA LYS A 48 -6.23 2.85 12.63
C LYS A 48 -5.11 3.70 13.20
N PRO A 49 -5.39 4.95 13.61
CA PRO A 49 -4.35 5.89 14.04
C PRO A 49 -3.58 5.44 15.29
N GLU A 50 -4.10 4.48 16.04
CA GLU A 50 -3.40 3.85 17.16
C GLU A 50 -2.30 2.87 16.72
N CYS A 51 -2.34 2.39 15.46
CA CYS A 51 -1.32 1.50 14.93
C CYS A 51 -0.16 2.31 14.37
N ILE A 52 0.92 2.41 15.13
CA ILE A 52 2.13 3.15 14.79
C ILE A 52 3.18 2.16 14.29
N ARG A 53 3.83 2.50 13.19
CA ARG A 53 4.94 1.72 12.63
C ARG A 53 6.15 2.60 12.42
N HIS A 54 7.32 2.00 12.54
CA HIS A 54 8.59 2.61 12.20
C HIS A 54 9.19 1.86 11.02
N LEU A 55 9.65 2.58 10.02
CA LEU A 55 10.40 2.01 8.92
C LEU A 55 11.81 2.59 8.92
N TYR A 56 12.80 1.71 9.00
CA TYR A 56 14.21 2.06 8.99
C TYR A 56 14.76 1.83 7.59
N ILE A 57 15.24 2.90 6.96
CA ILE A 57 15.78 2.85 5.61
C ILE A 57 17.24 3.29 5.65
N SER A 58 18.13 2.44 5.15
CA SER A 58 19.54 2.84 4.97
C SER A 58 19.61 4.02 4.01
N ASN A 59 20.46 5.00 4.32
CA ASN A 59 20.64 6.18 3.46
C ASN A 59 21.10 5.81 2.05
N ASN A 60 21.73 4.65 1.87
CA ASN A 60 22.11 4.12 0.55
C ASN A 60 20.88 3.72 -0.31
N GLU A 61 19.72 3.51 0.30
CA GLU A 61 18.51 3.06 -0.38
C GLU A 61 17.49 4.18 -0.59
N LEU A 62 17.79 5.40 -0.18
CA LEU A 62 16.86 6.53 -0.28
C LEU A 62 16.53 6.93 -1.72
N ASP A 63 17.38 6.60 -2.69
CA ASP A 63 17.13 6.88 -4.10
C ASP A 63 16.31 5.80 -4.80
N GLN A 64 15.84 4.82 -4.07
CA GLN A 64 14.95 3.76 -4.57
C GLN A 64 13.48 4.13 -4.40
N CYS A 65 12.62 3.46 -5.17
CA CYS A 65 11.15 3.63 -5.11
C CYS A 65 10.49 2.58 -4.22
N LYS A 66 11.22 1.58 -3.82
CA LYS A 66 10.77 0.49 -2.96
C LYS A 66 11.87 0.07 -1.99
N HIS A 67 11.46 -0.46 -0.88
CA HIS A 67 12.35 -0.98 0.15
C HIS A 67 11.86 -2.38 0.54
N ILE A 68 12.78 -3.31 0.64
CA ILE A 68 12.46 -4.71 0.95
C ILE A 68 13.04 -5.05 2.31
N THR A 69 12.18 -5.57 3.18
CA THR A 69 12.59 -6.13 4.46
C THR A 69 12.25 -7.61 4.49
N SER A 70 12.94 -8.36 5.32
CA SER A 70 12.69 -9.77 5.52
C SER A 70 12.73 -10.11 7.00
N GLY A 71 11.95 -11.08 7.40
CA GLY A 71 11.90 -11.49 8.79
C GLY A 71 11.40 -12.92 8.97
N PHE A 72 11.46 -13.39 10.20
CA PHE A 72 10.85 -14.65 10.60
C PHE A 72 9.52 -14.41 11.27
N CYS A 73 8.53 -15.23 10.98
CA CYS A 73 7.32 -15.31 11.78
C CYS A 73 7.43 -16.41 12.85
N ASN A 74 6.43 -16.49 13.72
CA ASN A 74 6.38 -17.49 14.81
C ASN A 74 6.31 -18.94 14.34
N HIS A 75 6.14 -19.17 13.03
CA HIS A 75 6.08 -20.50 12.43
C HIS A 75 7.39 -20.93 11.78
N ASN A 76 8.48 -20.24 12.06
CA ASN A 76 9.84 -20.54 11.57
C ASN A 76 9.98 -20.52 10.05
N TYR A 77 9.28 -19.62 9.37
CA TYR A 77 9.51 -19.37 7.95
C TYR A 77 9.84 -17.88 7.70
N TRP A 78 10.54 -17.65 6.61
CA TRP A 78 10.84 -16.29 6.18
C TRP A 78 9.65 -15.68 5.49
N PHE A 79 9.38 -14.43 5.79
CA PHE A 79 8.46 -13.59 5.02
C PHE A 79 9.20 -12.37 4.49
N GLN A 80 8.70 -11.83 3.42
CA GLN A 80 9.24 -10.64 2.78
C GLN A 80 8.19 -9.54 2.77
N THR A 81 8.59 -8.34 3.13
CA THR A 81 7.75 -7.15 3.07
C THR A 81 8.35 -6.17 2.09
N GLU A 82 7.57 -5.75 1.13
CA GLU A 82 7.92 -4.74 0.15
C GLU A 82 7.19 -3.44 0.50
N TRP A 83 7.96 -2.38 0.74
CA TRP A 83 7.44 -1.06 0.99
C TRP A 83 7.53 -0.26 -0.30
N ILE A 84 6.40 0.23 -0.78
CA ILE A 84 6.32 0.95 -2.06
C ILE A 84 5.65 2.31 -1.89
N ILE A 85 6.14 3.26 -2.67
CA ILE A 85 5.55 4.59 -2.75
C ILE A 85 4.55 4.58 -3.91
N PRO A 86 3.28 4.99 -3.70
CA PRO A 86 2.32 5.09 -4.79
C PRO A 86 2.75 6.15 -5.79
N ASP A 87 2.55 5.89 -7.07
CA ASP A 87 2.93 6.84 -8.11
C ASP A 87 1.97 8.02 -8.23
N ASN A 88 0.77 7.92 -7.62
CA ASN A 88 -0.27 8.95 -7.61
C ASN A 88 -0.67 9.45 -9.01
N GLY A 89 -0.48 8.61 -10.04
CA GLY A 89 -1.02 8.87 -11.35
C GLY A 89 -2.55 8.85 -11.34
N VAL A 90 -3.17 9.32 -12.39
CA VAL A 90 -4.62 9.22 -12.57
C VAL A 90 -4.91 8.27 -13.73
N TYR A 91 -5.33 7.06 -13.39
CA TYR A 91 -5.58 5.97 -14.35
C TYR A 91 -7.06 5.73 -14.61
N GLY A 92 -7.90 6.62 -14.17
CA GLY A 92 -9.32 6.59 -14.40
C GLY A 92 -10.10 7.14 -13.22
N ARG A 93 -11.30 7.65 -13.50
CA ARG A 93 -12.25 8.12 -12.50
C ARG A 93 -13.51 7.28 -12.53
N TYR A 94 -14.06 7.05 -11.37
CA TYR A 94 -15.18 6.17 -11.13
C TYR A 94 -16.17 6.78 -10.15
N ILE A 95 -17.41 6.36 -10.24
CA ILE A 95 -18.45 6.64 -9.23
C ILE A 95 -19.02 5.33 -8.72
N ASP A 96 -19.50 5.36 -7.49
CA ASP A 96 -20.15 4.21 -6.86
C ASP A 96 -21.51 3.95 -7.51
N LYS A 97 -21.76 2.71 -7.96
CA LYS A 97 -23.04 2.30 -8.56
C LYS A 97 -24.13 2.05 -7.53
N THR A 98 -23.76 1.75 -6.30
CA THR A 98 -24.67 1.24 -5.28
C THR A 98 -25.33 2.34 -4.46
N SER A 99 -24.77 3.54 -4.47
CA SER A 99 -25.29 4.67 -3.72
C SER A 99 -26.31 5.46 -4.52
N SER A 100 -27.28 6.07 -3.81
CA SER A 100 -28.16 7.07 -4.42
C SER A 100 -27.35 8.29 -4.87
N ASN A 101 -27.89 9.08 -5.81
CA ASN A 101 -27.20 10.25 -6.36
C ASN A 101 -26.70 11.23 -5.28
N ILE A 102 -27.37 11.31 -4.13
CA ILE A 102 -26.98 12.19 -3.02
C ILE A 102 -25.71 11.71 -2.32
N PHE A 103 -25.46 10.38 -2.33
CA PHE A 103 -24.34 9.76 -1.65
C PHE A 103 -23.27 9.22 -2.60
N GLN A 104 -23.42 9.45 -3.90
CA GLN A 104 -22.39 9.05 -4.86
C GLN A 104 -21.11 9.82 -4.61
N ARG A 105 -20.01 9.07 -4.52
CA ARG A 105 -18.68 9.62 -4.35
C ARG A 105 -17.83 9.29 -5.55
N GLU A 106 -16.94 10.21 -5.89
CA GLU A 106 -15.96 9.97 -6.93
C GLU A 106 -14.74 9.29 -6.35
N TYR A 107 -14.18 8.40 -7.16
CA TYR A 107 -12.94 7.68 -6.89
C TYR A 107 -12.03 7.81 -8.09
N GLN A 108 -10.74 7.84 -7.84
CA GLN A 108 -9.75 7.78 -8.91
C GLN A 108 -8.77 6.64 -8.66
N VAL A 109 -8.39 5.95 -9.71
CA VAL A 109 -7.32 4.96 -9.64
C VAL A 109 -6.00 5.73 -9.66
N VAL A 110 -5.25 5.65 -8.59
CA VAL A 110 -3.99 6.39 -8.42
C VAL A 110 -2.76 5.51 -8.59
N GLN A 111 -2.95 4.20 -8.59
CA GLN A 111 -1.89 3.26 -8.94
C GLN A 111 -2.47 1.95 -9.45
N GLU A 112 -1.94 1.48 -10.57
CA GLU A 112 -2.20 0.15 -11.09
C GLU A 112 -1.13 -0.84 -10.60
N LYS A 113 -1.46 -2.12 -10.67
CA LYS A 113 -0.53 -3.22 -10.35
C LYS A 113 0.07 -3.15 -8.94
N VAL A 114 -0.77 -2.80 -7.96
CA VAL A 114 -0.43 -3.05 -6.57
C VAL A 114 -0.62 -4.54 -6.33
N PHE A 115 0.41 -5.19 -5.82
CA PHE A 115 0.34 -6.63 -5.64
C PHE A 115 0.01 -6.99 -4.20
N GLU A 116 -1.01 -7.79 -4.07
CA GLU A 116 -1.28 -8.53 -2.87
C GLU A 116 -0.65 -9.91 -3.05
N ILE A 117 0.31 -10.26 -2.19
CA ILE A 117 1.03 -11.53 -2.26
C ILE A 117 0.41 -12.52 -1.28
N ALA A 118 -0.05 -13.70 -1.72
CA ALA A 118 -0.50 -14.78 -0.86
C ALA A 118 0.56 -15.87 -0.75
N SER A 119 0.94 -16.20 0.47
CA SER A 119 1.75 -17.36 0.72
C SER A 119 0.92 -18.43 1.43
N TYR A 120 0.99 -19.66 0.92
CA TYR A 120 0.42 -20.82 1.55
C TYR A 120 1.55 -21.79 1.85
N ASN A 121 1.64 -22.22 3.10
CA ASN A 121 2.57 -23.29 3.48
C ASN A 121 1.78 -24.60 3.54
N PHE A 122 2.11 -25.53 2.62
CA PHE A 122 1.65 -26.89 2.67
C PHE A 122 2.85 -27.79 3.00
N GLY A 123 2.99 -28.14 4.27
CA GLY A 123 4.16 -28.88 4.71
C GLY A 123 5.46 -28.08 4.54
N GLN A 124 6.39 -28.58 3.72
CA GLN A 124 7.65 -27.90 3.43
C GLN A 124 7.58 -27.01 2.20
N ASP A 125 6.49 -27.06 1.43
CA ASP A 125 6.34 -26.29 0.21
C ASP A 125 5.65 -24.97 0.49
N LYS A 126 6.30 -23.86 0.06
CA LYS A 126 5.74 -22.51 0.11
C LYS A 126 5.27 -22.13 -1.28
N SER A 127 3.96 -22.00 -1.44
CA SER A 127 3.37 -21.47 -2.68
C SER A 127 3.06 -20.01 -2.51
N LEU A 128 3.55 -19.19 -3.43
CA LEU A 128 3.30 -17.74 -3.49
C LEU A 128 2.28 -17.45 -4.58
N PHE A 129 1.18 -16.82 -4.18
CA PHE A 129 0.19 -16.29 -5.13
C PHE A 129 0.26 -14.77 -5.11
N LYS A 130 0.46 -14.19 -6.28
CA LYS A 130 0.52 -12.75 -6.46
C LYS A 130 -0.74 -12.31 -7.18
N THR A 131 -1.61 -11.59 -6.47
CA THR A 131 -2.86 -11.05 -7.02
C THR A 131 -2.68 -9.59 -7.35
N GLU A 132 -2.98 -9.23 -8.60
CA GLU A 132 -2.90 -7.84 -9.05
C GLU A 132 -4.13 -7.08 -8.56
N LYS A 133 -3.89 -5.96 -7.89
CA LYS A 133 -4.89 -5.06 -7.34
C LYS A 133 -4.64 -3.64 -7.84
N LEU A 134 -5.62 -2.79 -7.62
CA LEU A 134 -5.55 -1.36 -7.91
C LEU A 134 -5.63 -0.57 -6.61
N LEU A 135 -4.95 0.55 -6.56
CA LEU A 135 -5.13 1.52 -5.51
C LEU A 135 -6.08 2.60 -5.99
N ILE A 136 -7.17 2.79 -5.25
CA ILE A 136 -8.12 3.87 -5.51
C ILE A 136 -8.10 4.88 -4.37
N GLN A 137 -8.33 6.13 -4.72
CA GLN A 137 -8.47 7.23 -3.79
C GLN A 137 -9.89 7.76 -3.87
N ARG A 138 -10.55 7.89 -2.71
CA ARG A 138 -11.87 8.50 -2.63
C ARG A 138 -11.76 10.01 -2.56
N LEU A 139 -12.55 10.68 -3.38
CA LEU A 139 -12.64 12.14 -3.36
C LEU A 139 -13.90 12.57 -2.60
N PRO A 140 -13.90 13.65 -1.84
CA PRO A 140 -12.84 14.61 -1.58
C PRO A 140 -11.94 14.30 -0.37
N ASP A 141 -12.26 13.28 0.43
CA ASP A 141 -11.56 13.00 1.71
C ASP A 141 -10.19 12.32 1.54
N SER A 142 -9.84 11.98 0.32
CA SER A 142 -8.53 11.42 -0.02
C SER A 142 -8.20 10.09 0.64
N GLU A 143 -9.20 9.33 1.08
CA GLU A 143 -8.99 7.98 1.59
C GLU A 143 -8.55 7.03 0.48
N TYR A 144 -7.63 6.12 0.81
CA TYR A 144 -7.10 5.13 -0.12
C TYR A 144 -7.65 3.74 0.18
N PHE A 145 -7.98 3.01 -0.88
CA PHE A 145 -8.47 1.64 -0.79
C PHE A 145 -7.78 0.78 -1.84
N ILE A 146 -7.59 -0.48 -1.50
CA ILE A 146 -7.08 -1.46 -2.44
C ILE A 146 -8.24 -2.33 -2.91
N ILE A 147 -8.39 -2.47 -4.22
CA ILE A 147 -9.51 -3.19 -4.82
C ILE A 147 -9.04 -4.03 -6.00
N GLY A 148 -9.64 -5.20 -6.16
CA GLY A 148 -9.46 -6.00 -7.37
C GLY A 148 -10.16 -5.36 -8.57
N LYS A 149 -9.60 -5.56 -9.75
CA LYS A 149 -10.17 -5.02 -10.99
C LYS A 149 -11.63 -5.47 -11.22
N ASN A 150 -11.92 -6.73 -10.95
CA ASN A 150 -13.27 -7.27 -11.11
C ASN A 150 -14.27 -6.59 -10.17
N ASP A 151 -13.87 -6.31 -8.95
CA ASP A 151 -14.70 -5.61 -7.97
C ASP A 151 -14.88 -4.14 -8.34
N LEU A 152 -13.84 -3.51 -8.88
CA LEU A 152 -13.95 -2.15 -9.39
C LEU A 152 -14.99 -2.07 -10.51
N ASP A 153 -14.93 -2.96 -11.47
CA ASP A 153 -15.87 -3.00 -12.60
C ASP A 153 -17.30 -3.37 -12.15
N ARG A 154 -17.41 -4.18 -11.11
CA ARG A 154 -18.71 -4.63 -10.58
C ARG A 154 -19.44 -3.55 -9.79
N PHE A 155 -18.73 -2.83 -8.93
CA PHE A 155 -19.33 -1.91 -7.96
C PHE A 155 -19.21 -0.43 -8.34
N PHE A 156 -18.37 -0.10 -9.32
CA PHE A 156 -18.12 1.27 -9.74
C PHE A 156 -18.33 1.44 -11.24
N LYS A 157 -18.75 2.64 -11.62
CA LYS A 157 -18.90 3.03 -13.02
C LYS A 157 -17.79 4.00 -13.40
N ARG A 158 -17.08 3.69 -14.45
CA ARG A 158 -16.06 4.59 -15.00
C ARG A 158 -16.71 5.82 -15.64
N ILE A 159 -16.18 7.00 -15.33
CA ILE A 159 -16.67 8.27 -15.87
C ILE A 159 -15.62 8.99 -16.72
N TYR A 160 -14.35 8.63 -16.57
CA TYR A 160 -13.25 9.11 -17.40
C TYR A 160 -12.27 7.99 -17.75
#